data_ca12efe067e432f135f8406750dcea8a
#
_entry.id   ca12efe067e432f135f8406750dcea8a
#
_cell.length_a   1.000
_cell.length_b   1.000
_cell.length_c   1.000
_cell.angle_alpha   90.00
_cell.angle_beta   90.00
_cell.angle_gamma   90.00
#
_symmetry.space_group_name_H-M   'P 1'
#
loop_
_entity.id
_entity.type
_entity.pdbx_description
1 polymer ?
#
loop_
_entity_poly.entity_id
_entity_poly.type
_entity_poly.pdbx_seq_one_letter_code
_entity_poly.pdbx_strand_id
1 'polypeptide(L)'
;MGDKKQIFKIVLTGGPCAGKTTGQARLSSFFESIGWKVYTVPETASILLGPGRIRFQDLNRTQAAQFQIDLLKTLVQIENVFFNQAELSDSEKIMIILDRGAMDGSAYIDVQSWTDVLTSCKLDVHELRERYHQICHLVTAADGAPSFYQLANNQARTEAVDDAIVIDKKTRECLSIVDNSNCRTFDEKMSKLIAVVCERLGIPIADRLAPNSKKITENESFLRVKREKFSLQHDYLNTTGSSQVRLRSRSQNGKCTYTLTTRTFEDSDGKKLPQPVETRKQLDKREYQRYMGMRDRSRQPIHKERVCFLYGNVYFNLDIYIPPLPPALRDCGKQLMILETYTTRASGDPEPCLPDFFDFEREITDESAYSMYNLARNDCKDAMNGVLCG
;
A
#
# COMPACT_ATOMS: atom_id res chain seq x y z
N MET A 1 0.65 -1.81 32.99
CA MET A 1 0.20 -3.04 32.33
C MET A 1 0.73 -2.94 30.91
N GLY A 2 1.66 -3.79 30.50
CA GLY A 2 2.14 -3.80 29.12
C GLY A 2 0.99 -4.15 28.21
N ASP A 3 0.84 -3.39 27.09
CA ASP A 3 -0.17 -3.71 26.09
C ASP A 3 0.09 -5.13 25.57
N LYS A 4 -0.95 -5.96 25.57
CA LYS A 4 -0.87 -7.35 25.10
C LYS A 4 -0.53 -7.31 23.61
N LYS A 5 0.49 -8.06 23.18
CA LYS A 5 0.88 -8.20 21.78
C LYS A 5 -0.33 -8.51 20.90
N GLN A 6 -0.53 -7.70 19.86
CA GLN A 6 -1.63 -7.82 18.91
C GLN A 6 -1.11 -8.18 17.54
N ILE A 7 -1.47 -9.38 17.05
CA ILE A 7 -1.17 -9.81 15.68
C ILE A 7 -2.49 -9.87 14.91
N PHE A 8 -2.58 -9.14 13.79
CA PHE A 8 -3.76 -9.14 12.95
C PHE A 8 -3.43 -9.64 11.54
N LYS A 9 -4.15 -10.67 11.10
CA LYS A 9 -3.94 -11.36 9.82
C LYS A 9 -5.10 -11.03 8.90
N ILE A 10 -4.83 -10.38 7.78
CA ILE A 10 -5.84 -9.99 6.79
C ILE A 10 -5.49 -10.56 5.43
N VAL A 11 -6.49 -11.15 4.77
CA VAL A 11 -6.40 -11.61 3.38
C VAL A 11 -7.10 -10.63 2.46
N LEU A 12 -6.46 -10.32 1.35
CA LEU A 12 -7.04 -9.62 0.22
C LEU A 12 -7.33 -10.65 -0.88
N THR A 13 -8.61 -10.94 -1.10
CA THR A 13 -9.07 -11.84 -2.16
C THR A 13 -9.87 -11.08 -3.23
N GLY A 14 -10.27 -11.74 -4.28
CA GLY A 14 -11.05 -11.18 -5.38
C GLY A 14 -10.47 -11.52 -6.75
N GLY A 15 -11.24 -11.25 -7.80
CA GLY A 15 -10.91 -11.55 -9.17
C GLY A 15 -9.66 -10.84 -9.71
N PRO A 16 -9.27 -11.13 -10.95
CA PRO A 16 -8.23 -10.37 -11.66
C PRO A 16 -8.55 -8.88 -11.70
N CYS A 17 -7.52 -8.01 -11.65
CA CYS A 17 -7.67 -6.55 -11.67
C CYS A 17 -8.55 -5.96 -10.55
N ALA A 18 -8.73 -6.66 -9.44
CA ALA A 18 -9.47 -6.17 -8.27
C ALA A 18 -8.71 -5.11 -7.46
N GLY A 19 -7.39 -4.98 -7.68
CA GLY A 19 -6.55 -4.04 -6.95
C GLY A 19 -5.91 -4.61 -5.67
N LYS A 20 -5.83 -5.94 -5.51
CA LYS A 20 -5.28 -6.61 -4.32
C LYS A 20 -3.87 -6.14 -3.97
N THR A 21 -2.93 -6.22 -4.90
CA THR A 21 -1.54 -5.82 -4.69
C THR A 21 -1.40 -4.33 -4.36
N THR A 22 -2.22 -3.47 -4.99
CA THR A 22 -2.27 -2.05 -4.64
C THR A 22 -2.90 -1.84 -3.26
N GLY A 23 -3.96 -2.59 -2.94
CA GLY A 23 -4.58 -2.60 -1.61
C GLY A 23 -3.60 -3.03 -0.52
N GLN A 24 -2.80 -4.06 -0.78
CA GLN A 24 -1.73 -4.50 0.12
C GLN A 24 -0.72 -3.38 0.38
N ALA A 25 -0.27 -2.67 -0.66
CA ALA A 25 0.65 -1.55 -0.53
C ALA A 25 0.04 -0.35 0.23
N ARG A 26 -1.24 -0.04 -0.01
CA ARG A 26 -1.95 1.04 0.68
C ARG A 26 -2.17 0.73 2.15
N LEU A 27 -2.67 -0.45 2.48
CA LEU A 27 -2.80 -0.92 3.86
C LEU A 27 -1.45 -0.92 4.59
N SER A 28 -0.40 -1.46 3.96
CA SER A 28 0.95 -1.46 4.54
C SER A 28 1.41 -0.05 4.88
N SER A 29 1.26 0.90 3.94
CA SER A 29 1.65 2.30 4.17
C SER A 29 0.86 2.94 5.31
N PHE A 30 -0.44 2.69 5.35
CA PHE A 30 -1.33 3.23 6.37
C PHE A 30 -0.98 2.67 7.75
N PHE A 31 -0.92 1.34 7.91
CA PHE A 31 -0.66 0.73 9.21
C PHE A 31 0.77 1.00 9.71
N GLU A 32 1.77 1.04 8.82
CA GLU A 32 3.11 1.50 9.18
C GLU A 32 3.10 2.95 9.69
N SER A 33 2.28 3.83 9.10
CA SER A 33 2.20 5.23 9.51
C SER A 33 1.60 5.42 10.90
N ILE A 34 0.80 4.45 11.37
CA ILE A 34 0.20 4.46 12.70
C ILE A 34 0.90 3.50 13.68
N GLY A 35 2.16 3.13 13.38
CA GLY A 35 3.06 2.42 14.30
C GLY A 35 2.94 0.91 14.31
N TRP A 36 2.22 0.31 13.36
CA TRP A 36 2.21 -1.14 13.21
C TRP A 36 3.45 -1.63 12.46
N LYS A 37 3.99 -2.75 12.89
CA LYS A 37 4.91 -3.52 12.07
C LYS A 37 4.09 -4.29 11.04
N VAL A 38 4.40 -4.12 9.75
CA VAL A 38 3.64 -4.75 8.68
C VAL A 38 4.49 -5.79 7.96
N TYR A 39 3.94 -6.99 7.79
CA TYR A 39 4.42 -8.02 6.90
C TYR A 39 3.47 -8.13 5.71
N THR A 40 4.03 -8.23 4.50
CA THR A 40 3.28 -8.45 3.27
C THR A 40 3.64 -9.81 2.70
N VAL A 41 2.63 -10.68 2.55
CA VAL A 41 2.79 -12.01 1.97
C VAL A 41 2.43 -11.92 0.49
N PRO A 42 3.37 -12.25 -0.43
CA PRO A 42 3.11 -12.17 -1.87
C PRO A 42 2.18 -13.28 -2.34
N GLU A 43 1.52 -13.08 -3.48
CA GLU A 43 0.72 -14.11 -4.14
C GLU A 43 1.60 -15.31 -4.54
N THR A 44 1.35 -16.46 -3.94
CA THR A 44 2.17 -17.68 -4.15
C THR A 44 2.10 -18.18 -5.59
N ALA A 45 0.92 -18.11 -6.23
CA ALA A 45 0.77 -18.50 -7.63
C ALA A 45 1.68 -17.67 -8.55
N SER A 46 1.78 -16.38 -8.33
CA SER A 46 2.65 -15.49 -9.10
C SER A 46 4.13 -15.83 -8.97
N ILE A 47 4.57 -16.38 -7.82
CA ILE A 47 5.95 -16.82 -7.62
C ILE A 47 6.26 -18.05 -8.51
N LEU A 48 5.34 -19.02 -8.57
CA LEU A 48 5.53 -20.26 -9.30
C LEU A 48 5.35 -20.07 -10.82
N LEU A 49 4.34 -19.30 -11.22
CA LEU A 49 4.01 -19.05 -12.63
C LEU A 49 4.95 -18.06 -13.30
N GLY A 50 5.36 -17.00 -12.59
CA GLY A 50 6.26 -15.97 -13.11
C GLY A 50 7.73 -16.40 -13.05
N PRO A 51 8.47 -16.16 -11.95
CA PRO A 51 9.89 -16.53 -11.84
C PRO A 51 10.13 -18.02 -11.99
N GLY A 52 9.20 -18.87 -11.54
CA GLY A 52 9.25 -20.33 -11.68
C GLY A 52 9.02 -20.82 -13.10
N ARG A 53 8.53 -19.95 -14.01
CA ARG A 53 8.27 -20.25 -15.42
C ARG A 53 7.35 -21.44 -15.68
N ILE A 54 6.49 -21.80 -14.73
CA ILE A 54 5.46 -22.81 -14.94
C ILE A 54 4.32 -22.17 -15.75
N ARG A 55 4.00 -22.72 -16.90
CA ARG A 55 2.86 -22.28 -17.72
C ARG A 55 1.70 -23.23 -17.50
N PHE A 56 0.65 -22.75 -16.85
CA PHE A 56 -0.51 -23.60 -16.53
C PHE A 56 -1.15 -24.23 -17.77
N GLN A 57 -1.11 -23.53 -18.90
CA GLN A 57 -1.64 -23.99 -20.19
C GLN A 57 -0.87 -25.19 -20.77
N ASP A 58 0.40 -25.37 -20.38
CA ASP A 58 1.24 -26.50 -20.86
C ASP A 58 1.07 -27.76 -19.99
N LEU A 59 0.33 -27.65 -18.87
CA LEU A 59 0.13 -28.77 -17.95
C LEU A 59 -0.99 -29.70 -18.44
N ASN A 60 -0.72 -30.99 -18.47
CA ASN A 60 -1.79 -31.97 -18.65
C ASN A 60 -2.66 -32.06 -17.36
N ARG A 61 -3.80 -32.78 -17.45
CA ARG A 61 -4.76 -32.87 -16.36
C ARG A 61 -4.13 -33.34 -15.02
N THR A 62 -3.27 -34.36 -15.08
CA THR A 62 -2.58 -34.87 -13.88
C THR A 62 -1.61 -33.87 -13.29
N GLN A 63 -0.83 -33.20 -14.15
CA GLN A 63 0.11 -32.16 -13.74
C GLN A 63 -0.64 -30.95 -13.15
N ALA A 64 -1.75 -30.54 -13.76
CA ALA A 64 -2.56 -29.44 -13.25
C ALA A 64 -3.15 -29.77 -11.86
N ALA A 65 -3.66 -30.99 -11.65
CA ALA A 65 -4.15 -31.42 -10.35
C ALA A 65 -3.02 -31.43 -9.28
N GLN A 66 -1.86 -31.99 -9.63
CA GLN A 66 -0.70 -32.00 -8.73
C GLN A 66 -0.23 -30.56 -8.42
N PHE A 67 -0.22 -29.68 -9.43
CA PHE A 67 0.14 -28.28 -9.23
C PHE A 67 -0.76 -27.57 -8.21
N GLN A 68 -2.07 -27.82 -8.21
CA GLN A 68 -2.99 -27.24 -7.20
C GLN A 68 -2.67 -27.73 -5.77
N ILE A 69 -2.34 -29.03 -5.62
CA ILE A 69 -1.93 -29.60 -4.34
C ILE A 69 -0.65 -28.92 -3.84
N ASP A 70 0.35 -28.79 -4.72
CA ASP A 70 1.64 -28.22 -4.36
C ASP A 70 1.53 -26.70 -4.11
N LEU A 71 0.67 -26.01 -4.87
CA LEU A 71 0.37 -24.60 -4.67
C LEU A 71 -0.23 -24.35 -3.29
N LEU A 72 -1.25 -25.14 -2.88
CA LEU A 72 -1.87 -24.99 -1.56
C LEU A 72 -0.90 -25.26 -0.43
N LYS A 73 -0.10 -26.35 -0.51
CA LYS A 73 0.94 -26.66 0.47
C LYS A 73 1.98 -25.56 0.60
N THR A 74 2.45 -25.04 -0.54
CA THR A 74 3.45 -23.98 -0.58
C THR A 74 2.90 -22.68 0.01
N LEU A 75 1.65 -22.33 -0.33
CA LEU A 75 0.97 -21.15 0.20
C LEU A 75 0.88 -21.21 1.72
N VAL A 76 0.35 -22.32 2.27
CA VAL A 76 0.22 -22.52 3.72
C VAL A 76 1.59 -22.45 4.41
N GLN A 77 2.63 -23.01 3.80
CA GLN A 77 3.99 -22.93 4.34
C GLN A 77 4.56 -21.52 4.33
N ILE A 78 4.36 -20.77 3.25
CA ILE A 78 4.78 -19.36 3.18
C ILE A 78 4.06 -18.56 4.26
N GLU A 79 2.75 -18.69 4.40
CA GLU A 79 1.98 -18.02 5.46
C GLU A 79 2.53 -18.34 6.85
N ASN A 80 2.81 -19.61 7.12
CA ASN A 80 3.34 -20.05 8.41
C ASN A 80 4.69 -19.38 8.74
N VAL A 81 5.55 -19.16 7.74
CA VAL A 81 6.80 -18.41 7.95
C VAL A 81 6.52 -17.02 8.50
N PHE A 82 5.58 -16.28 7.88
CA PHE A 82 5.24 -14.93 8.35
C PHE A 82 4.50 -14.93 9.69
N PHE A 83 3.65 -15.93 9.94
CA PHE A 83 2.96 -16.07 11.23
C PHE A 83 3.96 -16.30 12.35
N ASN A 84 4.90 -17.23 12.16
CA ASN A 84 5.96 -17.50 13.13
C ASN A 84 6.86 -16.28 13.36
N GLN A 85 7.23 -15.54 12.29
CA GLN A 85 8.01 -14.31 12.43
C GLN A 85 7.26 -13.22 13.19
N ALA A 86 5.94 -13.17 13.06
CA ALA A 86 5.11 -12.24 13.83
C ALA A 86 5.09 -12.63 15.31
N GLU A 87 4.93 -13.91 15.63
CA GLU A 87 4.96 -14.41 17.02
C GLU A 87 6.31 -14.14 17.70
N LEU A 88 7.41 -14.29 16.98
CA LEU A 88 8.77 -14.05 17.49
C LEU A 88 9.18 -12.57 17.53
N SER A 89 8.39 -11.67 16.96
CA SER A 89 8.73 -10.25 16.89
C SER A 89 8.55 -9.56 18.24
N ASP A 90 9.43 -8.61 18.57
CA ASP A 90 9.31 -7.75 19.77
C ASP A 90 8.27 -6.63 19.62
N SER A 91 7.65 -6.48 18.43
CA SER A 91 6.67 -5.42 18.20
C SER A 91 5.33 -5.78 18.85
N GLU A 92 4.71 -4.81 19.52
CA GLU A 92 3.42 -5.00 20.21
C GLU A 92 2.24 -5.09 19.23
N LYS A 93 2.31 -4.37 18.08
CA LYS A 93 1.27 -4.32 17.06
C LYS A 93 1.82 -4.79 15.71
N ILE A 94 1.29 -5.89 15.20
CA ILE A 94 1.76 -6.52 13.97
C ILE A 94 0.58 -6.77 13.03
N MET A 95 0.71 -6.31 11.80
CA MET A 95 -0.22 -6.57 10.71
C MET A 95 0.42 -7.52 9.71
N ILE A 96 -0.29 -8.56 9.31
CA ILE A 96 0.11 -9.46 8.21
C ILE A 96 -0.93 -9.32 7.11
N ILE A 97 -0.53 -8.85 5.94
CA ILE A 97 -1.41 -8.63 4.79
C ILE A 97 -1.05 -9.64 3.71
N LEU A 98 -1.99 -10.51 3.38
CA LEU A 98 -1.80 -11.58 2.42
C LEU A 98 -2.47 -11.21 1.08
N ASP A 99 -1.72 -11.31 -0.02
CA ASP A 99 -2.27 -11.22 -1.38
C ASP A 99 -2.73 -12.62 -1.79
N ARG A 100 -4.00 -12.87 -1.67
CA ARG A 100 -4.73 -14.14 -1.70
C ARG A 100 -4.55 -15.00 -0.44
N GLY A 101 -5.58 -15.77 -0.15
CA GLY A 101 -5.61 -16.72 0.96
C GLY A 101 -5.70 -18.17 0.50
N ALA A 102 -5.64 -19.08 1.46
CA ALA A 102 -5.61 -20.51 1.21
C ALA A 102 -6.86 -21.04 0.47
N MET A 103 -8.00 -20.35 0.60
CA MET A 103 -9.24 -20.73 -0.08
C MET A 103 -9.37 -20.21 -1.53
N ASP A 104 -8.52 -19.28 -1.97
CA ASP A 104 -8.65 -18.65 -3.29
C ASP A 104 -8.52 -19.64 -4.44
N GLY A 105 -7.76 -20.73 -4.25
CA GLY A 105 -7.62 -21.81 -5.24
C GLY A 105 -8.94 -22.46 -5.63
N SER A 106 -9.93 -22.48 -4.71
CA SER A 106 -11.25 -23.06 -4.96
C SER A 106 -12.02 -22.37 -6.09
N ALA A 107 -11.72 -21.11 -6.38
CA ALA A 107 -12.41 -20.36 -7.44
C ALA A 107 -11.99 -20.78 -8.86
N TYR A 108 -10.83 -21.44 -8.99
CA TYR A 108 -10.21 -21.79 -10.27
C TYR A 108 -10.43 -23.25 -10.69
N ILE A 109 -10.96 -24.09 -9.82
CA ILE A 109 -11.25 -25.49 -10.07
C ILE A 109 -12.67 -25.84 -9.62
N ASP A 110 -13.20 -26.99 -10.04
CA ASP A 110 -14.50 -27.47 -9.60
C ASP A 110 -14.49 -27.96 -8.16
N VAL A 111 -15.66 -28.08 -7.55
CA VAL A 111 -15.83 -28.42 -6.13
C VAL A 111 -15.23 -29.81 -5.81
N GLN A 112 -15.38 -30.79 -6.70
CA GLN A 112 -14.83 -32.12 -6.46
C GLN A 112 -13.30 -32.11 -6.49
N SER A 113 -12.72 -31.46 -7.50
CA SER A 113 -11.26 -31.27 -7.60
C SER A 113 -10.70 -30.55 -6.38
N TRP A 114 -11.43 -29.53 -5.87
CA TRP A 114 -11.02 -28.84 -4.64
C TRP A 114 -11.04 -29.75 -3.41
N THR A 115 -12.08 -30.57 -3.27
CA THR A 115 -12.19 -31.57 -2.18
C THR A 115 -11.04 -32.58 -2.24
N ASP A 116 -10.65 -33.02 -3.43
CA ASP A 116 -9.53 -33.95 -3.64
C ASP A 116 -8.20 -33.29 -3.25
N VAL A 117 -8.02 -31.99 -3.56
CA VAL A 117 -6.85 -31.21 -3.16
C VAL A 117 -6.77 -31.12 -1.63
N LEU A 118 -7.86 -30.74 -0.96
CA LEU A 118 -7.91 -30.64 0.50
C LEU A 118 -7.58 -32.00 1.17
N THR A 119 -8.18 -33.08 0.69
CA THR A 119 -7.92 -34.45 1.18
C THR A 119 -6.46 -34.82 1.02
N SER A 120 -5.86 -34.54 -0.14
CA SER A 120 -4.45 -34.80 -0.43
C SER A 120 -3.49 -33.98 0.43
N CYS A 121 -3.91 -32.77 0.80
CA CYS A 121 -3.16 -31.89 1.70
C CYS A 121 -3.38 -32.22 3.18
N LYS A 122 -4.38 -33.04 3.52
CA LYS A 122 -4.87 -33.29 4.89
C LYS A 122 -5.28 -31.99 5.60
N LEU A 123 -5.98 -31.13 4.89
CA LEU A 123 -6.45 -29.84 5.37
C LEU A 123 -7.98 -29.81 5.38
N ASP A 124 -8.53 -29.09 6.33
CA ASP A 124 -9.95 -28.86 6.48
C ASP A 124 -10.33 -27.43 6.10
N VAL A 125 -11.53 -27.23 5.53
CA VAL A 125 -12.02 -25.90 5.11
C VAL A 125 -12.10 -24.94 6.30
N HIS A 126 -12.54 -25.41 7.47
CA HIS A 126 -12.64 -24.57 8.66
C HIS A 126 -11.26 -24.13 9.15
N GLU A 127 -10.28 -25.07 9.19
CA GLU A 127 -8.90 -24.72 9.53
C GLU A 127 -8.32 -23.67 8.61
N LEU A 128 -8.60 -23.75 7.30
CA LEU A 128 -8.13 -22.76 6.35
C LEU A 128 -8.77 -21.38 6.51
N ARG A 129 -10.06 -21.32 6.88
CA ARG A 129 -10.78 -20.07 7.13
C ARG A 129 -10.37 -19.42 8.44
N GLU A 130 -10.19 -20.19 9.50
CA GLU A 130 -9.80 -19.71 10.83
C GLU A 130 -8.35 -19.22 10.92
N ARG A 131 -7.57 -19.37 9.85
CA ARG A 131 -6.19 -18.86 9.79
C ARG A 131 -6.10 -17.35 9.86
N TYR A 132 -7.18 -16.64 9.51
CA TYR A 132 -7.22 -15.20 9.32
C TYR A 132 -8.23 -14.51 10.24
N HIS A 133 -7.92 -13.28 10.65
CA HIS A 133 -8.83 -12.46 11.45
C HIS A 133 -9.85 -11.71 10.59
N GLN A 134 -9.50 -11.43 9.32
CA GLN A 134 -10.37 -10.77 8.37
C GLN A 134 -10.03 -11.18 6.94
N ILE A 135 -11.07 -11.34 6.13
CA ILE A 135 -10.94 -11.57 4.69
C ILE A 135 -11.67 -10.43 3.98
N CYS A 136 -10.95 -9.67 3.15
CA CYS A 136 -11.50 -8.59 2.35
C CYS A 136 -11.55 -9.02 0.89
N HIS A 137 -12.75 -9.11 0.34
CA HIS A 137 -12.96 -9.35 -1.07
C HIS A 137 -13.03 -8.03 -1.83
N LEU A 138 -12.05 -7.79 -2.70
CA LEU A 138 -12.04 -6.66 -3.61
C LEU A 138 -12.67 -7.08 -4.93
N VAL A 139 -13.79 -6.46 -5.27
CA VAL A 139 -14.51 -6.74 -6.52
C VAL A 139 -13.65 -6.36 -7.73
N THR A 140 -13.59 -7.23 -8.75
CA THR A 140 -12.82 -6.96 -9.97
C THR A 140 -13.24 -5.67 -10.67
N ALA A 141 -12.32 -4.98 -11.32
CA ALA A 141 -12.66 -3.84 -12.18
C ALA A 141 -13.58 -4.22 -13.35
N ALA A 142 -13.56 -5.48 -13.77
CA ALA A 142 -14.47 -5.99 -14.79
C ALA A 142 -15.96 -5.82 -14.41
N ASP A 143 -16.27 -5.86 -13.10
CA ASP A 143 -17.62 -5.64 -12.55
C ASP A 143 -17.73 -4.19 -12.03
N GLY A 144 -18.41 -3.34 -12.78
CA GLY A 144 -18.70 -1.94 -12.42
C GLY A 144 -17.66 -0.89 -12.84
N ALA A 145 -16.48 -1.28 -13.34
CA ALA A 145 -15.45 -0.35 -13.83
C ALA A 145 -14.62 -0.95 -14.99
N PRO A 146 -15.25 -1.44 -16.08
CA PRO A 146 -14.56 -2.22 -17.12
C PRO A 146 -13.47 -1.44 -17.88
N SER A 147 -13.54 -0.11 -17.91
CA SER A 147 -12.50 0.74 -18.50
C SER A 147 -11.15 0.65 -17.77
N PHE A 148 -11.12 0.16 -16.53
CA PHE A 148 -9.92 -0.05 -15.73
C PHE A 148 -9.43 -1.50 -15.73
N TYR A 149 -10.11 -2.40 -16.43
CA TYR A 149 -9.68 -3.79 -16.57
C TYR A 149 -8.54 -3.89 -17.57
N GLN A 150 -7.34 -4.23 -17.10
CA GLN A 150 -6.13 -4.33 -17.92
C GLN A 150 -5.42 -5.66 -17.69
N LEU A 151 -5.15 -6.39 -18.77
CA LEU A 151 -4.38 -7.65 -18.74
C LEU A 151 -2.86 -7.44 -18.76
N ALA A 152 -2.41 -6.31 -19.30
CA ALA A 152 -0.99 -6.02 -19.54
C ALA A 152 -0.13 -5.92 -18.28
N ASN A 153 -0.75 -5.68 -17.11
CA ASN A 153 -0.03 -5.44 -15.85
C ASN A 153 0.45 -6.72 -15.14
N ASN A 154 0.09 -7.90 -15.62
CA ASN A 154 0.55 -9.17 -15.06
C ASN A 154 0.56 -10.25 -16.15
N GLN A 155 1.74 -10.75 -16.51
CA GLN A 155 1.94 -11.77 -17.53
C GLN A 155 1.27 -13.12 -17.22
N ALA A 156 0.90 -13.36 -15.96
CA ALA A 156 0.17 -14.57 -15.56
C ALA A 156 -1.35 -14.47 -15.79
N ARG A 157 -1.86 -13.33 -16.28
CA ARG A 157 -3.29 -13.12 -16.52
C ARG A 157 -3.64 -13.46 -17.95
N THR A 158 -4.61 -14.36 -18.10
CA THR A 158 -5.14 -14.80 -19.40
C THR A 158 -6.66 -14.70 -19.48
N GLU A 159 -7.32 -14.32 -18.38
CA GLU A 159 -8.77 -14.34 -18.24
C GLU A 159 -9.42 -13.18 -19.00
N ALA A 160 -10.43 -13.47 -19.81
CA ALA A 160 -11.30 -12.47 -20.41
C ALA A 160 -12.17 -11.78 -19.35
N VAL A 161 -12.79 -10.64 -19.70
CA VAL A 161 -13.64 -9.85 -18.78
C VAL A 161 -14.73 -10.70 -18.13
N ASP A 162 -15.43 -11.54 -18.92
CA ASP A 162 -16.51 -12.39 -18.43
C ASP A 162 -16.00 -13.48 -17.47
N ASP A 163 -14.86 -14.09 -17.77
CA ASP A 163 -14.22 -15.08 -16.89
C ASP A 163 -13.79 -14.45 -15.57
N ALA A 164 -13.25 -13.23 -15.61
CA ALA A 164 -12.88 -12.48 -14.42
C ALA A 164 -14.10 -12.21 -13.50
N ILE A 165 -15.25 -11.89 -14.06
CA ILE A 165 -16.49 -11.71 -13.32
C ILE A 165 -16.98 -13.04 -12.69
N VAL A 166 -16.87 -14.15 -13.41
CA VAL A 166 -17.24 -15.48 -12.90
C VAL A 166 -16.34 -15.89 -11.72
N ILE A 167 -15.02 -15.72 -11.87
CA ILE A 167 -14.06 -16.01 -10.80
C ILE A 167 -14.33 -15.11 -9.60
N ASP A 168 -14.56 -13.81 -9.83
CA ASP A 168 -14.86 -12.85 -8.77
C ASP A 168 -16.10 -13.26 -7.97
N LYS A 169 -17.18 -13.66 -8.66
CA LYS A 169 -18.40 -14.13 -7.99
C LYS A 169 -18.17 -15.39 -7.15
N LYS A 170 -17.34 -16.32 -7.61
CA LYS A 170 -16.99 -17.54 -6.86
C LYS A 170 -16.21 -17.26 -5.59
N THR A 171 -15.43 -16.18 -5.55
CA THR A 171 -14.63 -15.79 -4.39
C THR A 171 -15.38 -14.91 -3.38
N ARG A 172 -16.63 -14.49 -3.67
CA ARG A 172 -17.42 -13.57 -2.83
C ARG A 172 -17.98 -14.18 -1.53
N GLU A 173 -17.68 -15.40 -1.18
CA GLU A 173 -18.10 -16.02 0.09
C GLU A 173 -17.40 -15.42 1.34
N CYS A 174 -17.00 -14.17 1.29
CA CYS A 174 -16.20 -13.47 2.29
C CYS A 174 -17.02 -12.50 3.12
N LEU A 175 -16.57 -12.24 4.35
CA LEU A 175 -17.29 -11.41 5.33
C LEU A 175 -17.24 -9.90 5.05
N SER A 176 -16.22 -9.42 4.30
CA SER A 176 -16.03 -7.99 4.03
C SER A 176 -15.84 -7.74 2.54
N ILE A 177 -16.85 -7.17 1.88
CA ILE A 177 -16.81 -6.87 0.44
C ILE A 177 -16.44 -5.41 0.22
N VAL A 178 -15.42 -5.17 -0.62
CA VAL A 178 -14.99 -3.84 -1.07
C VAL A 178 -15.31 -3.74 -2.57
N ASP A 179 -16.48 -3.24 -2.87
CA ASP A 179 -17.02 -3.12 -4.23
C ASP A 179 -16.60 -1.83 -4.94
N ASN A 180 -16.99 -1.71 -6.21
CA ASN A 180 -16.78 -0.51 -7.02
C ASN A 180 -17.95 0.48 -6.94
N SER A 181 -19.03 0.15 -6.21
CA SER A 181 -20.20 1.00 -6.05
C SER A 181 -19.85 2.23 -5.22
N ASN A 182 -20.39 3.39 -5.61
CA ASN A 182 -20.14 4.68 -4.96
C ASN A 182 -18.64 5.07 -4.89
N CYS A 183 -17.78 4.49 -5.73
CA CYS A 183 -16.41 4.91 -5.91
C CYS A 183 -16.27 5.63 -7.25
N ARG A 184 -15.94 6.92 -7.22
CA ARG A 184 -15.64 7.70 -8.42
C ARG A 184 -14.23 7.44 -8.91
N THR A 185 -13.33 7.09 -7.99
CA THR A 185 -11.92 6.84 -8.24
C THR A 185 -11.45 5.55 -7.60
N PHE A 186 -10.34 5.02 -8.09
CA PHE A 186 -9.69 3.85 -7.50
C PHE A 186 -9.17 4.13 -6.08
N ASP A 187 -8.76 5.36 -5.80
CA ASP A 187 -8.33 5.78 -4.46
C ASP A 187 -9.48 5.72 -3.45
N GLU A 188 -10.70 6.07 -3.84
CA GLU A 188 -11.89 5.90 -2.97
C GLU A 188 -12.14 4.43 -2.63
N LYS A 189 -11.94 3.52 -3.58
CA LYS A 189 -12.02 2.07 -3.31
C LYS A 189 -10.95 1.61 -2.32
N MET A 190 -9.71 2.09 -2.49
CA MET A 190 -8.63 1.78 -1.53
C MET A 190 -8.93 2.34 -0.15
N SER A 191 -9.61 3.41 -0.11
CA SER A 191 -10.09 4.09 1.08
C SER A 191 -11.15 3.29 1.83
N LYS A 192 -12.13 2.75 1.12
CA LYS A 192 -13.10 1.81 1.68
C LYS A 192 -12.39 0.59 2.29
N LEU A 193 -11.36 0.07 1.61
CA LEU A 193 -10.59 -1.06 2.13
C LEU A 193 -9.96 -0.74 3.48
N ILE A 194 -9.28 0.41 3.59
CA ILE A 194 -8.69 0.85 4.87
C ILE A 194 -9.76 1.01 5.93
N ALA A 195 -10.91 1.62 5.59
CA ALA A 195 -12.03 1.82 6.49
C ALA A 195 -12.53 0.50 7.08
N VAL A 196 -12.81 -0.47 6.25
CA VAL A 196 -13.31 -1.80 6.66
C VAL A 196 -12.33 -2.53 7.58
N VAL A 197 -11.01 -2.37 7.35
CA VAL A 197 -9.99 -2.99 8.21
C VAL A 197 -9.89 -2.28 9.56
N CYS A 198 -9.90 -0.95 9.55
CA CYS A 198 -9.87 -0.16 10.79
C CYS A 198 -11.12 -0.40 11.65
N GLU A 199 -12.31 -0.49 11.04
CA GLU A 199 -13.56 -0.82 11.73
C GLU A 199 -13.43 -2.15 12.48
N ARG A 200 -12.91 -3.18 11.82
CA ARG A 200 -12.69 -4.50 12.43
C ARG A 200 -11.71 -4.45 13.61
N LEU A 201 -10.72 -3.55 13.55
CA LEU A 201 -9.73 -3.35 14.61
C LEU A 201 -10.20 -2.42 15.73
N GLY A 202 -11.40 -1.83 15.60
CA GLY A 202 -11.88 -0.80 16.51
C GLY A 202 -11.03 0.48 16.47
N ILE A 203 -10.30 0.71 15.37
CA ILE A 203 -9.55 1.94 15.15
C ILE A 203 -10.52 2.99 14.61
N PRO A 204 -10.79 4.08 15.35
CA PRO A 204 -11.73 5.09 14.89
C PRO A 204 -11.25 5.71 13.59
N ILE A 205 -12.11 5.61 12.55
CA ILE A 205 -11.91 6.24 11.27
C ILE A 205 -12.88 7.40 11.18
N ALA A 206 -12.46 8.56 11.63
CA ALA A 206 -13.11 9.78 11.24
C ALA A 206 -12.35 10.27 9.98
N ASP A 207 -12.99 10.23 8.84
CA ASP A 207 -12.61 10.92 7.59
C ASP A 207 -11.12 10.89 7.18
N ARG A 208 -10.62 9.78 6.59
CA ARG A 208 -9.16 9.59 6.43
C ARG A 208 -8.63 9.34 5.03
N LEU A 209 -9.34 9.72 3.98
CA LEU A 209 -9.01 9.02 2.74
C LEU A 209 -8.78 9.84 1.46
N ALA A 210 -8.85 11.17 1.51
CA ALA A 210 -8.27 12.03 0.49
C ALA A 210 -7.06 12.77 1.05
N PRO A 211 -5.94 12.92 0.31
CA PRO A 211 -4.81 13.70 0.80
C PRO A 211 -5.20 15.17 0.90
N ASN A 212 -5.17 15.71 2.11
CA ASN A 212 -5.27 17.13 2.36
C ASN A 212 -3.97 17.57 3.04
N SER A 213 -3.19 18.42 2.38
CA SER A 213 -1.87 18.84 2.84
C SER A 213 -1.86 20.33 3.13
N LYS A 214 -1.45 20.72 4.33
CA LYS A 214 -1.35 22.13 4.76
C LYS A 214 0.06 22.45 5.25
N LYS A 215 0.54 23.65 4.94
CA LYS A 215 1.80 24.19 5.46
C LYS A 215 1.55 24.81 6.82
N ILE A 216 2.38 24.49 7.83
CA ILE A 216 2.16 24.85 9.24
C ILE A 216 3.43 25.31 9.94
N THR A 217 3.24 25.97 11.12
CA THR A 217 4.26 26.24 12.13
C THR A 217 3.86 25.62 13.48
N GLU A 218 4.82 25.16 14.27
CA GLU A 218 4.57 24.45 15.53
C GLU A 218 4.27 25.40 16.71
N ASN A 219 3.44 24.93 17.66
CA ASN A 219 3.15 25.56 18.95
C ASN A 219 3.43 24.57 20.11
N GLU A 220 3.67 25.06 21.32
CA GLU A 220 4.04 24.26 22.52
C GLU A 220 3.00 23.18 22.90
N SER A 221 1.73 23.37 22.60
CA SER A 221 0.66 22.41 22.88
C SER A 221 0.83 21.06 22.20
N PHE A 222 1.56 21.01 21.07
CA PHE A 222 1.87 19.78 20.34
C PHE A 222 2.69 18.77 21.15
N LEU A 223 3.47 19.23 22.13
CA LEU A 223 4.30 18.37 22.98
C LEU A 223 3.48 17.40 23.84
N ARG A 224 2.21 17.67 24.07
CA ARG A 224 1.29 16.86 24.92
C ARG A 224 0.58 15.72 24.16
N VAL A 225 0.67 15.69 22.84
CA VAL A 225 -0.03 14.69 22.02
C VAL A 225 0.80 13.40 21.94
N LYS A 226 0.15 12.22 22.15
CA LYS A 226 0.79 10.92 21.92
C LYS A 226 1.17 10.79 20.45
N ARG A 227 2.45 10.60 20.16
CA ARG A 227 2.99 10.65 18.80
C ARG A 227 4.08 9.62 18.57
N GLU A 228 4.22 9.22 17.32
CA GLU A 228 5.35 8.43 16.81
C GLU A 228 6.20 9.29 15.90
N LYS A 229 7.53 9.18 16.05
CA LYS A 229 8.49 9.93 15.26
C LYS A 229 9.48 9.00 14.59
N PHE A 230 9.76 9.22 13.31
CA PHE A 230 10.78 8.50 12.56
C PHE A 230 11.38 9.37 11.45
N SER A 231 12.62 9.04 11.07
CA SER A 231 13.32 9.73 10.00
C SER A 231 13.07 9.05 8.67
N LEU A 232 12.93 9.85 7.62
CA LEU A 232 12.73 9.41 6.23
C LEU A 232 13.79 10.04 5.35
N GLN A 233 14.36 9.22 4.46
CA GLN A 233 15.11 9.68 3.32
C GLN A 233 14.44 9.16 2.05
N HIS A 234 14.25 10.05 1.08
CA HIS A 234 13.72 9.73 -0.23
C HIS A 234 14.74 10.11 -1.30
N ASP A 235 15.06 9.17 -2.15
CA ASP A 235 15.87 9.34 -3.35
C ASP A 235 15.04 8.97 -4.57
N TYR A 236 15.25 9.66 -5.68
CA TYR A 236 14.65 9.32 -6.95
C TYR A 236 15.68 8.65 -7.85
N LEU A 237 15.25 7.64 -8.58
CA LEU A 237 16.10 6.88 -9.50
C LEU A 237 15.91 7.36 -10.93
N ASN A 238 16.95 7.19 -11.75
CA ASN A 238 16.84 7.40 -13.19
C ASN A 238 15.82 6.41 -13.77
N THR A 239 14.87 6.93 -14.54
CA THR A 239 13.85 6.15 -15.22
C THR A 239 13.77 6.52 -16.68
N THR A 240 13.45 5.55 -17.51
CA THR A 240 13.11 5.75 -18.92
C THR A 240 11.60 5.87 -19.04
N GLY A 241 11.11 6.88 -19.77
CA GLY A 241 9.68 7.08 -19.98
C GLY A 241 8.96 7.85 -18.86
N SER A 242 7.65 7.69 -18.79
CA SER A 242 6.72 8.41 -17.90
C SER A 242 6.61 7.82 -16.48
N SER A 243 7.59 7.06 -16.03
CA SER A 243 7.59 6.46 -14.70
C SER A 243 8.41 7.27 -13.70
N GLN A 244 7.97 7.28 -12.44
CA GLN A 244 8.75 7.79 -11.31
C GLN A 244 9.11 6.64 -10.38
N VAL A 245 10.39 6.48 -10.10
CA VAL A 245 10.85 5.46 -9.14
C VAL A 245 11.47 6.16 -7.94
N ARG A 246 10.91 5.89 -6.77
CA ARG A 246 11.33 6.46 -5.50
C ARG A 246 11.88 5.37 -4.59
N LEU A 247 13.06 5.60 -4.09
CA LEU A 247 13.71 4.79 -3.06
C LEU A 247 13.52 5.47 -1.71
N ARG A 248 13.02 4.73 -0.71
CA ARG A 248 12.79 5.25 0.64
C ARG A 248 13.59 4.45 1.66
N SER A 249 14.28 5.15 2.55
CA SER A 249 14.80 4.64 3.81
C SER A 249 13.98 5.23 4.96
N ARG A 250 13.48 4.40 5.87
CA ARG A 250 12.84 4.79 7.13
C ARG A 250 13.67 4.29 8.29
N SER A 251 14.01 5.19 9.22
CA SER A 251 14.74 4.87 10.44
C SER A 251 13.92 5.22 11.67
N GLN A 252 13.78 4.26 12.58
CA GLN A 252 13.10 4.43 13.86
C GLN A 252 13.76 3.53 14.91
N ASN A 253 14.12 4.07 16.07
CA ASN A 253 14.75 3.34 17.17
C ASN A 253 15.96 2.49 16.75
N GLY A 254 16.80 3.04 15.86
CA GLY A 254 17.99 2.36 15.34
C GLY A 254 17.75 1.27 14.31
N LYS A 255 16.50 0.98 13.97
CA LYS A 255 16.12 0.03 12.91
C LYS A 255 15.81 0.77 11.60
N CYS A 256 16.33 0.29 10.48
CA CYS A 256 16.06 0.84 9.15
C CYS A 256 15.25 -0.14 8.30
N THR A 257 14.27 0.38 7.58
CA THR A 257 13.52 -0.34 6.55
C THR A 257 13.63 0.38 5.21
N TYR A 258 13.63 -0.38 4.13
CA TYR A 258 13.87 0.15 2.79
C TYR A 258 12.74 -0.24 1.85
N THR A 259 12.30 0.69 1.00
CA THR A 259 11.19 0.46 0.08
C THR A 259 11.47 1.12 -1.26
N LEU A 260 11.18 0.41 -2.33
CA LEU A 260 11.13 0.92 -3.69
C LEU A 260 9.67 1.14 -4.07
N THR A 261 9.33 2.34 -4.52
CA THR A 261 7.99 2.69 -5.01
C THR A 261 8.11 3.13 -6.47
N THR A 262 7.38 2.48 -7.36
CA THR A 262 7.29 2.85 -8.77
C THR A 262 5.89 3.40 -9.04
N ARG A 263 5.82 4.58 -9.65
CA ARG A 263 4.60 5.20 -10.17
C ARG A 263 4.67 5.24 -11.68
N THR A 264 3.70 4.64 -12.36
CA THR A 264 3.60 4.63 -13.81
C THR A 264 2.40 5.45 -14.23
N PHE A 265 2.61 6.41 -15.14
CA PHE A 265 1.59 7.36 -15.58
C PHE A 265 1.00 7.04 -16.94
N GLU A 266 1.59 6.10 -17.67
CA GLU A 266 1.16 5.65 -19.00
C GLU A 266 1.04 4.12 -19.01
N ASP A 267 0.15 3.61 -19.87
CA ASP A 267 0.04 2.18 -20.12
C ASP A 267 1.15 1.67 -21.08
N SER A 268 1.10 0.37 -21.41
CA SER A 268 2.05 -0.26 -22.35
C SER A 268 2.06 0.35 -23.74
N ASP A 269 0.96 1.01 -24.13
CA ASP A 269 0.76 1.63 -25.44
C ASP A 269 1.09 3.13 -25.44
N GLY A 270 1.63 3.64 -24.32
CA GLY A 270 1.98 5.05 -24.14
C GLY A 270 0.78 5.97 -23.91
N LYS A 271 -0.40 5.42 -23.62
CA LYS A 271 -1.58 6.21 -23.32
C LYS A 271 -1.59 6.60 -21.84
N LYS A 272 -1.81 7.88 -21.57
CA LYS A 272 -1.85 8.45 -20.23
C LYS A 272 -2.94 7.78 -19.38
N LEU A 273 -2.56 7.25 -18.24
CA LEU A 273 -3.47 6.66 -17.28
C LEU A 273 -4.28 7.75 -16.56
N PRO A 274 -5.58 7.51 -16.27
CA PRO A 274 -6.40 8.43 -15.48
C PRO A 274 -5.81 8.68 -14.09
N GLN A 275 -5.17 7.68 -13.52
CA GLN A 275 -4.42 7.75 -12.26
C GLN A 275 -3.13 6.92 -12.38
N PRO A 276 -2.02 7.35 -11.76
CA PRO A 276 -0.80 6.58 -11.79
C PRO A 276 -0.96 5.24 -11.06
N VAL A 277 -0.45 4.18 -11.67
CA VAL A 277 -0.34 2.88 -11.00
C VAL A 277 0.88 2.91 -10.09
N GLU A 278 0.67 2.66 -8.81
CA GLU A 278 1.74 2.59 -7.82
C GLU A 278 2.02 1.13 -7.45
N THR A 279 3.27 0.70 -7.61
CA THR A 279 3.76 -0.58 -7.11
C THR A 279 4.81 -0.33 -6.03
N ARG A 280 4.85 -1.20 -5.02
CA ARG A 280 5.75 -1.05 -3.89
C ARG A 280 6.45 -2.38 -3.60
N LYS A 281 7.77 -2.34 -3.47
CA LYS A 281 8.61 -3.48 -3.12
C LYS A 281 9.40 -3.16 -1.86
N GLN A 282 9.34 -4.04 -0.85
CA GLN A 282 10.23 -4.02 0.28
C GLN A 282 11.62 -4.47 -0.18
N LEU A 283 12.66 -3.79 0.29
CA LEU A 283 14.04 -4.09 -0.06
C LEU A 283 14.84 -4.50 1.19
N ASP A 284 15.83 -5.32 0.99
CA ASP A 284 16.89 -5.50 1.97
C ASP A 284 17.95 -4.38 1.86
N LYS A 285 18.90 -4.33 2.80
CA LYS A 285 19.94 -3.30 2.83
C LYS A 285 20.86 -3.35 1.60
N ARG A 286 21.14 -4.54 1.05
CA ARG A 286 22.02 -4.72 -0.12
C ARG A 286 21.31 -4.27 -1.38
N GLU A 287 20.06 -4.64 -1.56
CA GLU A 287 19.21 -4.17 -2.66
C GLU A 287 19.11 -2.64 -2.64
N TYR A 288 18.85 -2.05 -1.47
CA TYR A 288 18.80 -0.59 -1.31
C TYR A 288 20.11 0.08 -1.74
N GLN A 289 21.27 -0.42 -1.29
CA GLN A 289 22.57 0.10 -1.67
C GLN A 289 22.84 -0.01 -3.18
N ARG A 290 22.39 -1.11 -3.79
CA ARG A 290 22.49 -1.31 -5.25
C ARG A 290 21.66 -0.28 -6.01
N TYR A 291 20.42 -0.04 -5.60
CA TYR A 291 19.57 0.97 -6.21
C TYR A 291 20.08 2.40 -5.99
N MET A 292 20.75 2.69 -4.90
CA MET A 292 21.40 4.00 -4.66
C MET A 292 22.42 4.35 -5.74
N GLY A 293 23.06 3.36 -6.38
CA GLY A 293 23.95 3.58 -7.52
C GLY A 293 23.24 4.09 -8.79
N MET A 294 21.90 3.91 -8.87
CA MET A 294 21.06 4.34 -9.99
C MET A 294 20.33 5.66 -9.75
N ARG A 295 20.74 6.40 -8.74
CA ARG A 295 20.10 7.65 -8.33
C ARG A 295 20.12 8.70 -9.44
N ASP A 296 19.02 9.39 -9.61
CA ASP A 296 18.89 10.54 -10.51
C ASP A 296 19.72 11.72 -9.96
N ARG A 297 20.79 12.07 -10.65
CA ARG A 297 21.70 13.16 -10.28
C ARG A 297 21.09 14.55 -10.51
N SER A 298 20.01 14.66 -11.26
CA SER A 298 19.27 15.91 -11.42
C SER A 298 18.42 16.26 -10.20
N ARG A 299 18.39 15.36 -9.19
CA ARG A 299 17.60 15.50 -7.97
C ARG A 299 18.44 15.30 -6.72
N GLN A 300 18.13 16.08 -5.70
CA GLN A 300 18.72 15.94 -4.35
C GLN A 300 17.88 14.98 -3.52
N PRO A 301 18.50 14.26 -2.55
CA PRO A 301 17.76 13.52 -1.55
C PRO A 301 16.84 14.45 -0.75
N ILE A 302 15.66 13.98 -0.42
CA ILE A 302 14.76 14.64 0.54
C ILE A 302 14.92 13.95 1.89
N HIS A 303 15.33 14.73 2.89
CA HIS A 303 15.41 14.30 4.27
C HIS A 303 14.28 14.93 5.06
N LYS A 304 13.53 14.12 5.81
CA LYS A 304 12.47 14.62 6.68
C LYS A 304 12.27 13.76 7.91
N GLU A 305 11.82 14.37 8.97
CA GLU A 305 11.25 13.70 10.10
C GLU A 305 9.73 13.67 9.92
N ARG A 306 9.13 12.50 10.07
CA ARG A 306 7.67 12.35 10.08
C ARG A 306 7.22 12.10 11.51
N VAL A 307 6.28 12.92 11.95
CA VAL A 307 5.59 12.73 13.21
C VAL A 307 4.15 12.35 12.92
N CYS A 308 3.75 11.18 13.38
CA CYS A 308 2.39 10.66 13.22
C CYS A 308 1.66 10.79 14.55
N PHE A 309 0.46 11.35 14.55
CA PHE A 309 -0.34 11.54 15.76
C PHE A 309 -1.84 11.50 15.47
N LEU A 310 -2.63 11.28 16.52
CA LEU A 310 -4.09 11.31 16.49
C LEU A 310 -4.60 12.57 17.18
N TYR A 311 -5.47 13.32 16.52
CA TYR A 311 -6.16 14.47 17.11
C TYR A 311 -7.63 14.46 16.66
N GLY A 312 -8.56 14.56 17.61
CA GLY A 312 -10.00 14.54 17.30
C GLY A 312 -10.45 13.32 16.49
N ASN A 313 -9.88 12.13 16.74
CA ASN A 313 -10.10 10.90 15.97
C ASN A 313 -9.63 10.95 14.50
N VAL A 314 -8.84 11.96 14.11
CA VAL A 314 -8.21 12.07 12.80
C VAL A 314 -6.71 11.85 12.96
N TYR A 315 -6.10 11.03 12.06
CA TYR A 315 -4.66 10.88 12.03
C TYR A 315 -4.02 11.94 11.14
N PHE A 316 -2.94 12.45 11.64
CA PHE A 316 -2.12 13.42 10.95
C PHE A 316 -0.70 12.91 10.81
N ASN A 317 -0.11 13.21 9.67
CA ASN A 317 1.32 13.04 9.41
C ASN A 317 1.93 14.43 9.26
N LEU A 318 2.78 14.81 10.19
CA LEU A 318 3.56 16.02 10.09
C LEU A 318 4.93 15.67 9.49
N ASP A 319 5.20 16.17 8.30
CA ASP A 319 6.49 16.07 7.62
C ASP A 319 7.31 17.33 7.86
N ILE A 320 8.40 17.21 8.60
CA ILE A 320 9.35 18.28 8.90
C ILE A 320 10.58 18.06 8.02
N TYR A 321 10.81 18.96 7.07
CA TYR A 321 11.97 18.85 6.17
C TYR A 321 13.25 19.30 6.87
N ILE A 322 14.28 18.44 6.86
CA ILE A 322 15.53 18.64 7.60
C ILE A 322 16.73 18.66 6.65
N PRO A 323 17.84 19.32 7.04
CA PRO A 323 19.07 19.32 6.28
C PRO A 323 19.66 17.90 6.04
N PRO A 324 20.34 17.67 4.88
CA PRO A 324 20.58 18.63 3.82
C PRO A 324 19.34 18.92 2.99
N LEU A 325 18.99 20.19 2.82
CA LEU A 325 17.79 20.60 2.07
C LEU A 325 18.10 20.67 0.56
N PRO A 326 17.14 20.30 -0.31
CA PRO A 326 17.26 20.53 -1.74
C PRO A 326 17.27 22.03 -2.07
N PRO A 327 17.76 22.44 -3.26
CA PRO A 327 17.87 23.85 -3.62
C PRO A 327 16.60 24.67 -3.44
N ALA A 328 15.46 24.09 -3.77
CA ALA A 328 14.14 24.73 -3.64
C ALA A 328 13.80 25.16 -2.20
N LEU A 329 14.39 24.56 -1.19
CA LEU A 329 14.09 24.79 0.23
C LEU A 329 15.21 25.53 0.99
N ARG A 330 16.39 25.74 0.38
CA ARG A 330 17.54 26.34 1.08
C ARG A 330 17.36 27.82 1.38
N ASP A 331 16.73 28.52 0.47
CA ASP A 331 16.67 29.99 0.49
C ASP A 331 15.38 30.53 1.15
N CYS A 332 14.51 29.64 1.63
CA CYS A 332 13.21 30.04 2.19
C CYS A 332 13.25 30.62 3.63
N GLY A 333 14.43 30.63 4.27
CA GLY A 333 14.61 31.21 5.63
C GLY A 333 13.78 30.57 6.76
N LYS A 334 12.76 29.79 6.43
CA LYS A 334 11.89 29.04 7.35
C LYS A 334 11.95 27.54 7.04
N GLN A 335 11.77 26.73 8.06
CA GLN A 335 11.69 25.28 7.91
C GLN A 335 10.35 24.91 7.28
N LEU A 336 10.38 24.17 6.15
CA LEU A 336 9.15 23.65 5.56
C LEU A 336 8.59 22.54 6.43
N MET A 337 7.33 22.69 6.83
CA MET A 337 6.54 21.67 7.51
C MET A 337 5.22 21.47 6.75
N ILE A 338 4.89 20.22 6.48
CA ILE A 338 3.65 19.86 5.76
C ILE A 338 2.85 18.92 6.66
N LEU A 339 1.63 19.32 7.02
CA LEU A 339 0.66 18.46 7.67
C LEU A 339 -0.18 17.77 6.62
N GLU A 340 -0.12 16.44 6.60
CA GLU A 340 -0.93 15.59 5.73
C GLU A 340 -1.99 14.87 6.57
N THR A 341 -3.22 14.88 6.12
CA THR A 341 -4.27 13.98 6.59
C THR A 341 -4.96 13.34 5.40
N TYR A 342 -5.63 12.24 5.65
CA TYR A 342 -6.43 11.57 4.63
C TYR A 342 -7.89 11.64 5.04
N THR A 343 -8.76 12.06 4.14
CA THR A 343 -10.19 12.21 4.40
C THR A 343 -11.02 11.53 3.30
N THR A 344 -12.18 10.95 3.65
CA THR A 344 -13.15 10.38 2.71
C THR A 344 -14.18 11.38 2.21
N ARG A 345 -14.07 12.64 2.65
CA ARG A 345 -15.10 13.65 2.39
C ARG A 345 -15.22 13.98 0.92
N ALA A 346 -16.46 14.22 0.49
CA ALA A 346 -16.70 14.77 -0.84
C ALA A 346 -16.37 16.26 -0.85
N SER A 347 -16.07 16.78 -2.05
CA SER A 347 -15.90 18.24 -2.24
C SER A 347 -17.15 18.98 -1.75
N GLY A 348 -16.99 19.86 -0.77
CA GLY A 348 -18.07 20.64 -0.15
C GLY A 348 -18.47 20.21 1.27
N ASP A 349 -17.97 19.10 1.76
CA ASP A 349 -18.14 18.72 3.16
C ASP A 349 -17.30 19.62 4.10
N PRO A 350 -17.75 19.83 5.36
CA PRO A 350 -16.97 20.64 6.30
C PRO A 350 -15.55 20.09 6.50
N GLU A 351 -14.55 20.95 6.59
CA GLU A 351 -13.15 20.57 6.78
C GLU A 351 -12.97 19.69 8.04
N PRO A 352 -12.00 18.75 8.04
CA PRO A 352 -11.65 18.00 9.24
C PRO A 352 -11.25 18.96 10.35
N CYS A 353 -11.56 18.59 11.59
CA CYS A 353 -11.11 19.36 12.76
C CYS A 353 -9.57 19.37 12.76
N LEU A 354 -9.00 20.50 12.44
CA LEU A 354 -7.55 20.68 12.43
C LEU A 354 -7.04 20.88 13.84
N PRO A 355 -5.80 20.42 14.13
CA PRO A 355 -5.18 20.66 15.44
C PRO A 355 -5.03 22.14 15.72
N ASP A 356 -5.53 22.59 16.89
CA ASP A 356 -5.52 23.99 17.36
C ASP A 356 -4.13 24.46 17.81
N PHE A 357 -3.17 23.53 17.91
CA PHE A 357 -1.79 23.82 18.27
C PHE A 357 -0.87 24.07 17.08
N PHE A 358 -1.42 24.18 15.89
CA PHE A 358 -0.67 24.56 14.67
C PHE A 358 -1.24 25.83 14.06
N ASP A 359 -0.34 26.72 13.66
CA ASP A 359 -0.68 27.86 12.82
C ASP A 359 -0.58 27.44 11.35
N PHE A 360 -1.72 27.40 10.67
CA PHE A 360 -1.79 27.01 9.27
C PHE A 360 -1.57 28.23 8.36
N GLU A 361 -0.55 28.16 7.52
CA GLU A 361 -0.31 29.22 6.54
C GLU A 361 -1.33 29.14 5.40
N ARG A 362 -1.42 27.97 4.74
CA ARG A 362 -2.38 27.75 3.66
C ARG A 362 -2.53 26.27 3.31
N GLU A 363 -3.58 25.94 2.58
CA GLU A 363 -3.74 24.64 1.95
C GLU A 363 -2.89 24.56 0.67
N ILE A 364 -2.27 23.40 0.45
CA ILE A 364 -1.40 23.10 -0.69
C ILE A 364 -1.78 21.77 -1.38
N THR A 365 -3.01 21.32 -1.18
CA THR A 365 -3.54 20.09 -1.79
C THR A 365 -3.48 20.24 -3.32
N ASP A 366 -2.99 19.19 -4.00
CA ASP A 366 -2.81 19.13 -5.46
C ASP A 366 -1.82 20.13 -6.07
N GLU A 367 -1.13 20.93 -5.25
CA GLU A 367 -0.09 21.81 -5.76
C GLU A 367 1.17 21.00 -6.11
N SER A 368 1.44 20.83 -7.38
CA SER A 368 2.59 20.05 -7.88
C SER A 368 3.94 20.59 -7.39
N ALA A 369 4.05 21.88 -7.09
CA ALA A 369 5.24 22.52 -6.54
C ALA A 369 5.70 21.90 -5.23
N TYR A 370 4.76 21.51 -4.36
CA TYR A 370 5.05 20.88 -3.08
C TYR A 370 5.21 19.35 -3.15
N SER A 371 5.07 18.75 -4.33
CA SER A 371 5.37 17.32 -4.45
C SER A 371 6.85 17.06 -4.17
N MET A 372 7.16 16.02 -3.41
CA MET A 372 8.56 15.66 -3.11
C MET A 372 9.39 15.48 -4.37
N TYR A 373 8.78 15.03 -5.48
CA TYR A 373 9.45 14.86 -6.75
C TYR A 373 9.94 16.17 -7.35
N ASN A 374 9.13 17.23 -7.24
CA ASN A 374 9.50 18.56 -7.71
C ASN A 374 10.42 19.28 -6.72
N LEU A 375 10.18 19.16 -5.41
CA LEU A 375 11.06 19.71 -4.38
C LEU A 375 12.50 19.16 -4.47
N ALA A 376 12.67 17.93 -4.95
CA ALA A 376 14.00 17.30 -5.11
C ALA A 376 14.82 17.85 -6.28
N ARG A 377 14.27 18.64 -7.20
CA ARG A 377 14.97 19.12 -8.41
C ARG A 377 16.12 20.07 -8.10
N ASN A 378 17.21 19.93 -8.88
CA ASN A 378 18.37 20.82 -8.78
C ASN A 378 18.18 22.17 -9.48
N ASP A 379 17.28 22.24 -10.46
CA ASP A 379 17.09 23.37 -11.37
C ASP A 379 15.92 24.31 -10.97
N CYS A 380 15.37 24.13 -9.79
CA CYS A 380 14.16 24.86 -9.34
C CYS A 380 14.42 26.21 -8.65
N LYS A 381 15.58 26.87 -8.89
CA LYS A 381 15.86 28.15 -8.22
C LYS A 381 14.88 29.28 -8.55
N ASP A 382 14.33 29.29 -9.76
CA ASP A 382 13.55 30.44 -10.25
C ASP A 382 12.01 30.25 -10.18
N ALA A 383 11.54 29.00 -10.20
CA ALA A 383 10.10 28.72 -10.26
C ALA A 383 9.40 28.72 -8.88
N MET A 384 10.14 28.63 -7.79
CA MET A 384 9.58 28.43 -6.44
C MET A 384 9.80 29.60 -5.47
N ASN A 385 10.69 30.57 -5.79
CA ASN A 385 10.94 31.71 -4.91
C ASN A 385 9.69 32.56 -4.65
N GLY A 386 8.73 32.59 -5.56
CA GLY A 386 7.44 33.26 -5.38
C GLY A 386 6.36 32.43 -4.68
N VAL A 387 6.53 31.10 -4.64
CA VAL A 387 5.50 30.16 -4.15
C VAL A 387 5.81 29.65 -2.75
N LEU A 388 7.11 29.44 -2.43
CA LEU A 388 7.54 28.86 -1.16
C LEU A 388 7.93 29.89 -0.10
N CYS A 389 8.29 31.10 -0.51
CA CYS A 389 8.78 32.17 0.39
C CYS A 389 7.78 33.33 0.56
N GLY A 390 6.57 33.21 0.00
CA GLY A 390 5.48 34.19 0.10
C GLY A 390 4.63 34.02 1.34
#